data_5ec06e9b54e673ce85f6ea18768c2696
#
_entry.id   5ec06e9b54e673ce85f6ea18768c2696
#
_cell.length_a   1.000
_cell.length_b   1.000
_cell.length_c   1.000
_cell.angle_alpha   90.00
_cell.angle_beta   90.00
_cell.angle_gamma   90.00
#
_symmetry.space_group_name_H-M   'P 1'
#
loop_
_entity.id
_entity.type
_entity.pdbx_description
1 polymer ?
#
loop_
_entity_poly.entity_id
_entity_poly.type
_entity_poly.pdbx_seq_one_letter_code
_entity_poly.pdbx_strand_id
1 'polypeptide(L)'
;MKNVAILGASGFVGQEIIKICLNHPHVKIVALSANKSAGETVHIHDSVGIQTPLKYKSYEDINFSSIDYVFNCLPNENLHKRSDLLKSDVSIIDLSVDFRLDDKNDYENWYGFKHGSFEVNDEFQYGLTEFNRNKIKKCKYIANPGCYATSILIPLIELIKQNAIKTDDIVIDSKSGYSGAGKTKGKKELIKEVNENIRTYGIGDHKHIAEINQELSKIKNIQTEVFFAANILPVERGILSNIYIDTNEVSQNDIYDILQKRFNDEHFIQLLPMDEIPSSRDVVGTNNLVIGLKKGYKKNKLCIVSVLDNLVKGAAGQAVQNFNLMNDYDERLGLEWEKKL
;
A
#
# COMPACT_ATOMS: atom_id res chain seq x y z
N MET A 1 -8.69 -4.25 -24.10
CA MET A 1 -8.77 -4.82 -22.73
C MET A 1 -7.44 -5.51 -22.45
N LYS A 2 -6.92 -5.37 -21.24
CA LYS A 2 -5.68 -6.03 -20.79
C LYS A 2 -6.01 -7.36 -20.11
N ASN A 3 -5.33 -8.41 -20.49
CA ASN A 3 -5.45 -9.72 -19.87
C ASN A 3 -4.63 -9.72 -18.57
N VAL A 4 -5.28 -9.95 -17.45
CA VAL A 4 -4.68 -9.84 -16.12
C VAL A 4 -4.72 -11.19 -15.39
N ALA A 5 -3.61 -11.55 -14.76
CA ALA A 5 -3.55 -12.61 -13.77
C ALA A 5 -3.36 -12.02 -12.37
N ILE A 6 -3.95 -12.68 -11.36
CA ILE A 6 -3.80 -12.31 -9.96
C ILE A 6 -3.22 -13.52 -9.23
N LEU A 7 -2.00 -13.39 -8.73
CA LEU A 7 -1.32 -14.42 -7.94
C LEU A 7 -1.61 -14.19 -6.46
N GLY A 8 -1.88 -15.26 -5.70
CA GLY A 8 -2.32 -15.13 -4.31
C GLY A 8 -3.76 -14.62 -4.18
N ALA A 9 -4.59 -14.91 -5.17
CA ALA A 9 -5.94 -14.37 -5.37
C ALA A 9 -6.94 -14.68 -4.24
N SER A 10 -6.71 -15.70 -3.41
CA SER A 10 -7.57 -16.05 -2.26
C SER A 10 -7.27 -15.25 -1.00
N GLY A 11 -6.18 -14.47 -0.96
CA GLY A 11 -5.81 -13.58 0.13
C GLY A 11 -6.72 -12.34 0.22
N PHE A 12 -6.67 -11.58 1.32
CA PHE A 12 -7.47 -10.36 1.48
C PHE A 12 -7.21 -9.35 0.35
N VAL A 13 -5.94 -9.07 0.05
CA VAL A 13 -5.55 -8.13 -1.01
C VAL A 13 -5.94 -8.65 -2.39
N GLY A 14 -5.70 -9.96 -2.66
CA GLY A 14 -6.09 -10.59 -3.93
C GLY A 14 -7.60 -10.51 -4.18
N GLN A 15 -8.42 -10.69 -3.15
CA GLN A 15 -9.87 -10.54 -3.22
C GLN A 15 -10.29 -9.09 -3.55
N GLU A 16 -9.61 -8.09 -2.98
CA GLU A 16 -9.89 -6.68 -3.30
C GLU A 16 -9.49 -6.35 -4.75
N ILE A 17 -8.35 -6.86 -5.24
CA ILE A 17 -7.96 -6.68 -6.65
C ILE A 17 -8.98 -7.34 -7.59
N ILE A 18 -9.46 -8.55 -7.28
CA ILE A 18 -10.52 -9.19 -8.09
C ILE A 18 -11.75 -8.28 -8.16
N LYS A 19 -12.20 -7.77 -7.01
CA LYS A 19 -13.38 -6.90 -6.91
C LYS A 19 -13.22 -5.63 -7.74
N ILE A 20 -12.05 -4.97 -7.67
CA ILE A 20 -11.77 -3.77 -8.46
C ILE A 20 -11.71 -4.12 -9.96
N CYS A 21 -10.98 -5.17 -10.33
CA CYS A 21 -10.78 -5.58 -11.71
C CYS A 21 -12.08 -6.03 -12.41
N LEU A 22 -13.02 -6.62 -11.69
CA LEU A 22 -14.34 -7.02 -12.25
C LEU A 22 -15.18 -5.80 -12.65
N ASN A 23 -14.94 -4.65 -12.03
CA ASN A 23 -15.63 -3.40 -12.35
C ASN A 23 -14.78 -2.48 -13.25
N HIS A 24 -13.59 -2.89 -13.64
CA HIS A 24 -12.68 -2.06 -14.43
C HIS A 24 -12.92 -2.23 -15.93
N PRO A 25 -13.20 -1.14 -16.68
CA PRO A 25 -13.65 -1.23 -18.09
C PRO A 25 -12.60 -1.79 -19.06
N HIS A 26 -11.31 -1.73 -18.69
CA HIS A 26 -10.21 -2.15 -19.56
C HIS A 26 -9.47 -3.40 -19.08
N VAL A 27 -10.00 -4.09 -18.06
CA VAL A 27 -9.39 -5.30 -17.51
C VAL A 27 -10.22 -6.54 -17.81
N LYS A 28 -9.55 -7.62 -18.20
CA LYS A 28 -10.11 -8.97 -18.27
C LYS A 28 -9.28 -9.88 -17.38
N ILE A 29 -9.89 -10.40 -16.32
CA ILE A 29 -9.24 -11.41 -15.47
C ILE A 29 -9.23 -12.73 -16.23
N VAL A 30 -8.04 -13.26 -16.53
CA VAL A 30 -7.86 -14.53 -17.28
C VAL A 30 -7.31 -15.65 -16.41
N ALA A 31 -6.66 -15.34 -15.29
CA ALA A 31 -6.15 -16.32 -14.36
C ALA A 31 -6.16 -15.81 -12.90
N LEU A 32 -6.49 -16.71 -11.97
CA LEU A 32 -6.46 -16.47 -10.54
C LEU A 32 -5.67 -17.61 -9.88
N SER A 33 -4.52 -17.33 -9.26
CA SER A 33 -3.73 -18.35 -8.58
C SER A 33 -4.02 -18.42 -7.10
N ALA A 34 -4.34 -19.62 -6.62
CA ALA A 34 -4.46 -19.91 -5.19
C ALA A 34 -4.28 -21.40 -4.94
N ASN A 35 -3.04 -21.86 -4.75
CA ASN A 35 -2.70 -23.30 -4.71
C ASN A 35 -3.56 -24.12 -3.75
N LYS A 36 -3.84 -23.60 -2.53
CA LYS A 36 -4.67 -24.31 -1.54
C LYS A 36 -6.16 -24.38 -1.92
N SER A 37 -6.63 -23.50 -2.79
CA SER A 37 -8.01 -23.38 -3.25
C SER A 37 -8.16 -23.71 -4.74
N ALA A 38 -7.16 -24.34 -5.37
CA ALA A 38 -7.22 -24.70 -6.78
C ALA A 38 -8.45 -25.60 -7.07
N GLY A 39 -9.20 -25.24 -8.13
CA GLY A 39 -10.46 -25.89 -8.50
C GLY A 39 -11.72 -25.31 -7.85
N GLU A 40 -11.60 -24.56 -6.74
CA GLU A 40 -12.72 -23.91 -6.09
C GLU A 40 -13.23 -22.72 -6.89
N THR A 41 -14.54 -22.46 -6.83
CA THR A 41 -15.14 -21.25 -7.40
C THR A 41 -14.79 -20.05 -6.55
N VAL A 42 -14.54 -18.94 -7.20
CA VAL A 42 -14.23 -17.68 -6.51
C VAL A 42 -15.48 -17.10 -5.87
N HIS A 43 -15.45 -16.93 -4.55
CA HIS A 43 -16.46 -16.22 -3.79
C HIS A 43 -15.89 -14.91 -3.30
N ILE A 44 -16.48 -13.80 -3.74
CA ILE A 44 -16.08 -12.45 -3.30
C ILE A 44 -16.93 -12.10 -2.08
N HIS A 45 -16.28 -11.99 -0.92
CA HIS A 45 -16.93 -11.53 0.29
C HIS A 45 -17.30 -10.03 0.17
N ASP A 46 -18.49 -9.69 0.64
CA ASP A 46 -19.03 -8.31 0.77
C ASP A 46 -19.41 -7.60 -0.54
N SER A 47 -19.42 -8.27 -1.67
CA SER A 47 -20.00 -7.70 -2.88
C SER A 47 -21.40 -8.23 -3.09
N VAL A 48 -22.34 -7.34 -3.21
CA VAL A 48 -23.71 -7.66 -3.57
C VAL A 48 -23.70 -8.48 -4.87
N GLY A 49 -23.79 -9.82 -4.73
CA GLY A 49 -24.21 -10.70 -5.83
C GLY A 49 -23.23 -10.89 -7.00
N ILE A 50 -21.97 -10.51 -6.94
CA ILE A 50 -21.02 -10.83 -8.00
C ILE A 50 -20.62 -12.29 -7.89
N GLN A 51 -21.39 -13.16 -8.54
CA GLN A 51 -20.98 -14.51 -8.83
C GLN A 51 -20.08 -14.46 -10.07
N THR A 52 -18.81 -14.77 -9.91
CA THR A 52 -17.92 -14.96 -11.03
C THR A 52 -17.81 -16.44 -11.35
N PRO A 53 -17.87 -16.86 -12.62
CA PRO A 53 -17.61 -18.25 -13.01
C PRO A 53 -16.13 -18.62 -12.89
N LEU A 54 -15.28 -17.69 -12.46
CA LEU A 54 -13.86 -17.90 -12.34
C LEU A 54 -13.55 -18.92 -11.23
N LYS A 55 -12.57 -19.78 -11.50
CA LYS A 55 -12.02 -20.74 -10.56
C LYS A 55 -10.58 -20.42 -10.28
N TYR A 56 -10.13 -20.72 -9.07
CA TYR A 56 -8.71 -20.68 -8.75
C TYR A 56 -7.97 -21.81 -9.48
N LYS A 57 -6.75 -21.50 -9.91
CA LYS A 57 -5.81 -22.44 -10.51
C LYS A 57 -4.58 -22.59 -9.61
N SER A 58 -3.84 -23.68 -9.77
CA SER A 58 -2.48 -23.74 -9.28
C SER A 58 -1.59 -22.78 -10.09
N TYR A 59 -0.45 -22.37 -9.56
CA TYR A 59 0.47 -21.48 -10.29
C TYR A 59 0.96 -22.16 -11.59
N GLU A 60 1.23 -23.44 -11.51
CA GLU A 60 1.76 -24.28 -12.58
C GLU A 60 0.79 -24.41 -13.76
N ASP A 61 -0.52 -24.23 -13.53
CA ASP A 61 -1.56 -24.31 -14.56
C ASP A 61 -1.80 -22.95 -15.27
N ILE A 62 -1.03 -21.92 -14.94
CA ILE A 62 -1.18 -20.59 -15.56
C ILE A 62 -0.25 -20.49 -16.77
N ASN A 63 -0.85 -20.26 -17.94
CA ASN A 63 -0.11 -19.90 -19.14
C ASN A 63 0.10 -18.38 -19.22
N PHE A 64 1.32 -17.93 -18.95
CA PHE A 64 1.67 -16.51 -18.96
C PHE A 64 1.80 -15.90 -20.35
N SER A 65 1.88 -16.68 -21.43
CA SER A 65 2.06 -16.15 -22.81
C SER A 65 0.89 -15.29 -23.31
N SER A 66 -0.28 -15.39 -22.69
CA SER A 66 -1.47 -14.63 -23.06
C SER A 66 -1.83 -13.54 -22.01
N ILE A 67 -0.94 -13.28 -21.06
CA ILE A 67 -1.16 -12.36 -19.94
C ILE A 67 -0.35 -11.09 -20.18
N ASP A 68 -1.00 -9.94 -20.10
CA ASP A 68 -0.34 -8.64 -20.20
C ASP A 68 0.22 -8.17 -18.85
N TYR A 69 -0.54 -8.41 -17.77
CA TYR A 69 -0.22 -7.95 -16.41
C TYR A 69 -0.43 -9.01 -15.34
N VAL A 70 0.46 -9.01 -14.37
CA VAL A 70 0.34 -9.79 -13.14
C VAL A 70 0.24 -8.86 -11.94
N PHE A 71 -0.83 -8.97 -11.13
CA PHE A 71 -0.85 -8.49 -9.77
C PHE A 71 -0.35 -9.60 -8.85
N ASN A 72 0.82 -9.37 -8.26
CA ASN A 72 1.41 -10.34 -7.33
C ASN A 72 0.99 -10.04 -5.89
N CYS A 73 0.09 -10.86 -5.35
CA CYS A 73 -0.35 -10.85 -3.96
C CYS A 73 0.11 -12.11 -3.20
N LEU A 74 1.14 -12.78 -3.69
CA LEU A 74 1.76 -13.92 -2.98
C LEU A 74 2.39 -13.44 -1.67
N PRO A 75 2.54 -14.32 -0.70
CA PRO A 75 3.36 -14.02 0.47
C PRO A 75 4.79 -13.63 0.08
N ASN A 76 5.45 -12.85 0.93
CA ASN A 76 6.85 -12.49 0.77
C ASN A 76 7.73 -13.71 0.42
N GLU A 77 8.87 -13.51 -0.18
CA GLU A 77 9.81 -14.54 -0.64
C GLU A 77 9.34 -15.39 -1.83
N ASN A 78 8.27 -15.04 -2.48
CA ASN A 78 7.75 -15.87 -3.57
C ASN A 78 8.07 -15.31 -4.95
N LEU A 79 7.93 -14.00 -5.17
CA LEU A 79 8.11 -13.43 -6.49
C LEU A 79 9.57 -13.49 -6.95
N HIS A 80 10.52 -13.14 -6.07
CA HIS A 80 11.94 -13.16 -6.41
C HIS A 80 12.50 -14.57 -6.73
N LYS A 81 11.73 -15.63 -6.44
CA LYS A 81 12.05 -17.02 -6.82
C LYS A 81 11.44 -17.44 -8.16
N ARG A 82 10.65 -16.56 -8.80
CA ARG A 82 9.93 -16.83 -10.07
C ARG A 82 10.69 -16.23 -11.26
N SER A 83 11.89 -16.76 -11.52
CA SER A 83 12.70 -16.31 -12.66
C SER A 83 12.03 -16.49 -14.01
N ASP A 84 11.12 -17.45 -14.15
CA ASP A 84 10.27 -17.68 -15.31
C ASP A 84 9.36 -16.48 -15.58
N LEU A 85 8.73 -15.94 -14.54
CA LEU A 85 7.86 -14.76 -14.64
C LEU A 85 8.67 -13.47 -14.83
N LEU A 86 9.76 -13.28 -14.06
CA LEU A 86 10.61 -12.09 -14.13
C LEU A 86 11.32 -11.91 -15.48
N LYS A 87 11.55 -13.01 -16.21
CA LYS A 87 12.17 -13.00 -17.57
C LYS A 87 11.14 -12.99 -18.70
N SER A 88 9.85 -13.04 -18.37
CA SER A 88 8.77 -13.00 -19.35
C SER A 88 8.48 -11.57 -19.84
N ASP A 89 7.61 -11.44 -20.86
CA ASP A 89 7.16 -10.14 -21.36
C ASP A 89 6.04 -9.51 -20.53
N VAL A 90 5.59 -10.18 -19.47
CA VAL A 90 4.50 -9.75 -18.61
C VAL A 90 4.93 -8.56 -17.74
N SER A 91 4.07 -7.55 -17.64
CA SER A 91 4.25 -6.46 -16.67
C SER A 91 3.79 -6.90 -15.28
N ILE A 92 4.52 -6.51 -14.23
CA ILE A 92 4.25 -6.98 -12.87
C ILE A 92 4.01 -5.79 -11.94
N ILE A 93 2.94 -5.90 -11.14
CA ILE A 93 2.69 -5.02 -10.00
C ILE A 93 2.78 -5.89 -8.74
N ASP A 94 3.88 -5.74 -8.02
CA ASP A 94 4.21 -6.53 -6.84
C ASP A 94 3.71 -5.87 -5.56
N LEU A 95 2.83 -6.55 -4.84
CA LEU A 95 2.30 -6.11 -3.54
C LEU A 95 3.03 -6.79 -2.36
N SER A 96 4.03 -7.65 -2.64
CA SER A 96 4.92 -8.21 -1.62
C SER A 96 6.01 -7.20 -1.22
N VAL A 97 6.94 -7.62 -0.36
CA VAL A 97 8.10 -6.81 0.02
C VAL A 97 9.31 -7.05 -0.89
N ASP A 98 9.19 -7.98 -1.86
CA ASP A 98 10.35 -8.59 -2.51
C ASP A 98 11.24 -7.59 -3.27
N PHE A 99 10.66 -6.50 -3.78
CA PHE A 99 11.36 -5.50 -4.61
C PHE A 99 11.22 -4.05 -4.10
N ARG A 100 10.94 -3.84 -2.80
CA ARG A 100 10.75 -2.50 -2.25
C ARG A 100 12.04 -1.81 -1.80
N LEU A 101 13.07 -2.58 -1.43
CA LEU A 101 14.33 -2.03 -0.93
C LEU A 101 15.40 -2.03 -2.02
N ASP A 102 16.15 -0.92 -2.10
CA ASP A 102 17.18 -0.72 -3.11
C ASP A 102 18.50 -1.44 -2.76
N ASP A 103 18.76 -1.71 -1.46
CA ASP A 103 19.95 -2.39 -1.01
C ASP A 103 19.66 -3.85 -0.63
N LYS A 104 20.49 -4.77 -1.16
CA LYS A 104 20.33 -6.20 -0.91
C LYS A 104 20.58 -6.58 0.54
N ASN A 105 21.56 -5.94 1.20
CA ASN A 105 21.87 -6.26 2.59
C ASN A 105 20.76 -5.75 3.51
N ASP A 106 20.19 -4.57 3.22
CA ASP A 106 19.04 -4.06 3.96
C ASP A 106 17.85 -5.00 3.79
N TYR A 107 17.60 -5.48 2.56
CA TYR A 107 16.55 -6.47 2.33
C TYR A 107 16.76 -7.73 3.17
N GLU A 108 17.95 -8.32 3.13
CA GLU A 108 18.28 -9.54 3.87
C GLU A 108 18.23 -9.34 5.39
N ASN A 109 18.67 -8.18 5.88
CA ASN A 109 18.67 -7.86 7.31
C ASN A 109 17.25 -7.64 7.85
N TRP A 110 16.42 -6.87 7.14
CA TRP A 110 15.07 -6.51 7.61
C TRP A 110 14.04 -7.62 7.39
N TYR A 111 14.18 -8.39 6.31
CA TYR A 111 13.20 -9.45 6.01
C TYR A 111 13.66 -10.83 6.44
N GLY A 112 14.94 -11.05 6.68
CA GLY A 112 15.50 -12.27 7.26
C GLY A 112 15.69 -13.41 6.25
N PHE A 113 15.68 -13.14 4.95
CA PHE A 113 15.89 -14.14 3.91
C PHE A 113 16.67 -13.57 2.72
N LYS A 114 17.37 -14.48 2.00
CA LYS A 114 18.16 -14.12 0.84
C LYS A 114 17.29 -13.80 -0.38
N HIS A 115 17.62 -12.71 -1.07
CA HIS A 115 16.94 -12.36 -2.31
C HIS A 115 17.47 -13.20 -3.49
N GLY A 116 16.58 -13.90 -4.18
CA GLY A 116 16.93 -14.82 -5.27
C GLY A 116 17.12 -14.18 -6.64
N SER A 117 16.66 -12.95 -6.85
CA SER A 117 16.71 -12.26 -8.15
C SER A 117 16.95 -10.76 -7.98
N PHE A 118 17.95 -10.40 -7.16
CA PHE A 118 18.24 -8.99 -6.88
C PHE A 118 18.79 -8.23 -8.10
N GLU A 119 19.31 -8.95 -9.08
CA GLU A 119 19.81 -8.41 -10.35
C GLU A 119 18.74 -7.67 -11.17
N VAL A 120 17.45 -7.94 -10.93
CA VAL A 120 16.34 -7.23 -11.60
C VAL A 120 15.68 -6.19 -10.70
N ASN A 121 16.21 -5.94 -9.50
CA ASN A 121 15.62 -5.03 -8.52
C ASN A 121 15.48 -3.60 -9.08
N ASP A 122 16.47 -3.11 -9.80
CA ASP A 122 16.49 -1.78 -10.39
C ASP A 122 15.43 -1.57 -11.50
N GLU A 123 14.84 -2.65 -12.01
CA GLU A 123 13.72 -2.58 -12.95
C GLU A 123 12.38 -2.29 -12.28
N PHE A 124 12.31 -2.46 -10.95
CA PHE A 124 11.11 -2.20 -10.18
C PHE A 124 11.02 -0.74 -9.75
N GLN A 125 10.00 -0.04 -10.23
CA GLN A 125 9.71 1.31 -9.80
C GLN A 125 8.86 1.29 -8.52
N TYR A 126 9.31 2.01 -7.48
CA TYR A 126 8.50 2.19 -6.27
C TYR A 126 7.19 2.92 -6.60
N GLY A 127 6.08 2.26 -6.33
CA GLY A 127 4.74 2.60 -6.81
C GLY A 127 3.97 3.56 -5.90
N LEU A 128 4.63 4.53 -5.24
CA LEU A 128 3.95 5.61 -4.53
C LEU A 128 3.43 6.61 -5.57
N THR A 129 2.20 6.42 -5.99
CA THR A 129 1.61 6.99 -7.20
C THR A 129 1.74 8.51 -7.28
N GLU A 130 1.36 9.22 -6.22
CA GLU A 130 1.31 10.68 -6.17
C GLU A 130 2.67 11.36 -6.35
N PHE A 131 3.75 10.63 -6.10
CA PHE A 131 5.13 11.15 -6.21
C PHE A 131 5.90 10.60 -7.41
N ASN A 132 5.46 9.50 -8.00
CA ASN A 132 6.22 8.78 -9.04
C ASN A 132 5.51 8.63 -10.39
N ARG A 133 4.41 9.36 -10.68
CA ARG A 133 3.59 9.20 -11.90
C ARG A 133 4.40 9.07 -13.18
N ASN A 134 5.35 9.98 -13.41
CA ASN A 134 6.12 10.00 -14.65
C ASN A 134 7.05 8.80 -14.82
N LYS A 135 7.52 8.21 -13.71
CA LYS A 135 8.33 7.00 -13.72
C LYS A 135 7.45 5.76 -13.89
N ILE A 136 6.31 5.72 -13.18
CA ILE A 136 5.33 4.63 -13.26
C ILE A 136 4.80 4.44 -14.69
N LYS A 137 4.51 5.52 -15.41
CA LYS A 137 4.07 5.47 -16.81
C LYS A 137 5.07 4.78 -17.76
N LYS A 138 6.34 4.71 -17.39
CA LYS A 138 7.42 4.21 -18.26
C LYS A 138 8.00 2.89 -17.82
N CYS A 139 7.60 2.37 -16.67
CA CYS A 139 8.17 1.14 -16.13
C CYS A 139 7.38 -0.10 -16.55
N LYS A 140 8.05 -1.24 -16.47
CA LYS A 140 7.45 -2.56 -16.68
C LYS A 140 7.04 -3.21 -15.36
N TYR A 141 7.77 -2.91 -14.30
CA TYR A 141 7.57 -3.51 -12.99
C TYR A 141 7.35 -2.45 -11.92
N ILE A 142 6.41 -2.73 -11.01
CA ILE A 142 6.08 -1.88 -9.86
C ILE A 142 6.32 -2.64 -8.57
N ALA A 143 7.08 -2.06 -7.64
CA ALA A 143 7.06 -2.40 -6.23
C ALA A 143 6.02 -1.54 -5.52
N ASN A 144 4.84 -2.12 -5.27
CA ASN A 144 3.73 -1.38 -4.65
C ASN A 144 4.00 -1.17 -3.16
N PRO A 145 3.87 0.05 -2.62
CA PRO A 145 4.18 0.38 -1.23
C PRO A 145 3.40 -0.45 -0.21
N GLY A 146 3.99 -0.61 0.98
CA GLY A 146 3.28 -1.13 2.14
C GLY A 146 2.22 -0.16 2.66
N CYS A 147 1.18 -0.69 3.29
CA CYS A 147 0.03 0.11 3.73
C CYS A 147 0.40 1.20 4.76
N TYR A 148 1.25 0.88 5.74
CA TYR A 148 1.77 1.89 6.65
C TYR A 148 2.71 2.87 5.94
N ALA A 149 3.58 2.38 5.04
CA ALA A 149 4.45 3.26 4.28
C ALA A 149 3.66 4.29 3.48
N THR A 150 2.59 3.88 2.79
CA THR A 150 1.68 4.80 2.09
C THR A 150 1.10 5.87 3.03
N SER A 151 0.59 5.47 4.20
CA SER A 151 -0.03 6.40 5.15
C SER A 151 0.94 7.42 5.75
N ILE A 152 2.23 7.09 5.78
CA ILE A 152 3.29 7.88 6.41
C ILE A 152 4.03 8.73 5.39
N LEU A 153 4.41 8.14 4.25
CA LEU A 153 5.20 8.82 3.22
C LEU A 153 4.44 9.95 2.55
N ILE A 154 3.16 9.75 2.23
CA ILE A 154 2.35 10.76 1.56
C ILE A 154 2.37 12.10 2.31
N PRO A 155 2.06 12.20 3.60
CA PRO A 155 2.09 13.49 4.30
C PRO A 155 3.51 14.00 4.58
N LEU A 156 4.54 13.15 4.66
CA LEU A 156 5.88 13.57 5.07
C LEU A 156 6.80 14.04 3.94
N ILE A 157 6.71 13.42 2.76
CA ILE A 157 7.65 13.65 1.65
C ILE A 157 7.75 15.14 1.30
N GLU A 158 6.62 15.82 1.10
CA GLU A 158 6.65 17.22 0.71
C GLU A 158 7.17 18.13 1.84
N LEU A 159 6.83 17.84 3.09
CA LEU A 159 7.31 18.59 4.24
C LEU A 159 8.83 18.50 4.40
N ILE A 160 9.41 17.31 4.21
CA ILE A 160 10.87 17.13 4.23
C ILE A 160 11.51 17.83 3.05
N LYS A 161 10.93 17.72 1.85
CA LYS A 161 11.41 18.37 0.64
C LYS A 161 11.48 19.89 0.79
N GLN A 162 10.48 20.49 1.44
CA GLN A 162 10.42 21.93 1.72
C GLN A 162 11.21 22.34 2.97
N ASN A 163 11.87 21.40 3.66
CA ASN A 163 12.60 21.64 4.91
C ASN A 163 11.70 22.22 6.02
N ALA A 164 10.43 21.84 6.04
CA ALA A 164 9.45 22.37 6.96
C ALA A 164 9.46 21.66 8.32
N ILE A 165 10.01 20.44 8.38
CA ILE A 165 10.06 19.59 9.58
C ILE A 165 11.47 19.08 9.84
N LYS A 166 11.76 18.74 11.10
CA LYS A 166 12.97 18.02 11.49
C LYS A 166 12.85 16.56 11.12
N THR A 167 13.96 15.93 10.72
CA THR A 167 14.02 14.53 10.29
C THR A 167 14.62 13.59 11.33
N ASP A 168 15.13 14.14 12.44
CA ASP A 168 15.80 13.43 13.52
C ASP A 168 14.90 13.03 14.70
N ASP A 169 13.63 13.45 14.71
CA ASP A 169 12.66 13.13 15.77
C ASP A 169 11.26 12.93 15.19
N ILE A 170 11.11 11.95 14.29
CA ILE A 170 9.81 11.59 13.74
C ILE A 170 9.30 10.34 14.49
N VAL A 171 8.24 10.52 15.29
CA VAL A 171 7.60 9.45 16.04
C VAL A 171 6.25 9.11 15.41
N ILE A 172 6.02 7.83 15.13
CA ILE A 172 4.84 7.35 14.43
C ILE A 172 4.18 6.24 15.25
N ASP A 173 2.93 6.46 15.62
CA ASP A 173 2.10 5.48 16.32
C ASP A 173 0.89 5.14 15.45
N SER A 174 0.97 4.01 14.75
CA SER A 174 -0.04 3.57 13.78
C SER A 174 -0.95 2.47 14.31
N LYS A 175 -2.21 2.56 14.00
CA LYS A 175 -3.27 1.61 14.32
C LYS A 175 -3.80 0.99 13.04
N SER A 176 -3.92 -0.35 12.99
CA SER A 176 -4.44 -1.07 11.82
C SER A 176 -5.52 -2.06 12.22
N GLY A 177 -6.49 -2.22 11.35
CA GLY A 177 -7.40 -3.36 11.41
C GLY A 177 -6.65 -4.69 11.20
N TYR A 178 -7.24 -5.78 11.71
CA TYR A 178 -6.61 -7.11 11.70
C TYR A 178 -6.37 -7.69 10.29
N SER A 179 -7.06 -7.20 9.26
CA SER A 179 -6.81 -7.64 7.87
C SER A 179 -5.40 -7.33 7.38
N GLY A 180 -4.71 -6.36 8.00
CA GLY A 180 -3.31 -6.04 7.73
C GLY A 180 -2.33 -7.17 8.08
N ALA A 181 -2.69 -8.07 8.98
CA ALA A 181 -1.89 -9.25 9.32
C ALA A 181 -1.90 -10.36 8.25
N GLY A 182 -2.70 -10.19 7.18
CA GLY A 182 -2.88 -11.19 6.14
C GLY A 182 -3.78 -12.37 6.58
N LYS A 183 -4.00 -13.32 5.66
CA LYS A 183 -4.95 -14.44 5.88
C LYS A 183 -4.27 -15.74 6.36
N THR A 184 -3.03 -15.68 6.79
CA THR A 184 -2.24 -16.88 7.15
C THR A 184 -2.85 -17.70 8.28
N LYS A 185 -3.48 -17.06 9.26
CA LYS A 185 -4.15 -17.70 10.40
C LYS A 185 -5.64 -17.99 10.19
N GLY A 186 -6.22 -17.59 9.06
CA GLY A 186 -7.66 -17.63 8.87
C GLY A 186 -8.42 -16.49 9.57
N LYS A 187 -9.54 -16.04 8.95
CA LYS A 187 -10.32 -14.88 9.46
C LYS A 187 -10.86 -15.12 10.86
N LYS A 188 -11.34 -16.32 11.17
CA LYS A 188 -11.92 -16.66 12.49
C LYS A 188 -10.90 -16.60 13.62
N GLU A 189 -9.67 -17.08 13.36
CA GLU A 189 -8.59 -17.06 14.36
C GLU A 189 -8.10 -15.63 14.59
N LEU A 190 -7.96 -14.83 13.52
CA LEU A 190 -7.59 -13.41 13.63
C LEU A 190 -8.62 -12.64 14.46
N ILE A 191 -9.92 -12.83 14.17
CA ILE A 191 -10.99 -12.18 14.95
C ILE A 191 -10.91 -12.58 16.42
N LYS A 192 -10.70 -13.87 16.73
CA LYS A 192 -10.56 -14.35 18.12
C LYS A 192 -9.35 -13.74 18.82
N GLU A 193 -8.23 -13.57 18.10
CA GLU A 193 -6.99 -13.01 18.67
C GLU A 193 -7.15 -11.53 19.03
N VAL A 194 -7.93 -10.78 18.24
CA VAL A 194 -8.11 -9.33 18.45
C VAL A 194 -9.40 -8.95 19.17
N ASN A 195 -10.27 -9.92 19.48
CA ASN A 195 -11.53 -9.62 20.16
C ASN A 195 -11.27 -8.98 21.53
N GLU A 196 -11.81 -7.76 21.74
CA GLU A 196 -11.61 -6.96 22.95
C GLU A 196 -10.11 -6.74 23.32
N ASN A 197 -9.21 -6.83 22.33
CA ASN A 197 -7.77 -6.75 22.54
C ASN A 197 -7.13 -5.73 21.57
N ILE A 198 -6.28 -4.86 22.14
CA ILE A 198 -5.40 -3.96 21.40
C ILE A 198 -3.99 -4.39 21.69
N ARG A 199 -3.21 -4.68 20.65
CA ARG A 199 -1.84 -5.16 20.80
C ARG A 199 -0.87 -4.34 19.98
N THR A 200 0.18 -3.84 20.62
CA THR A 200 1.33 -3.23 19.93
C THR A 200 2.28 -4.34 19.47
N TYR A 201 2.87 -4.15 18.29
CA TYR A 201 3.87 -5.07 17.73
C TYR A 201 4.86 -4.29 16.84
N GLY A 202 6.00 -4.91 16.55
CA GLY A 202 6.97 -4.36 15.60
C GLY A 202 7.59 -3.03 16.04
N ILE A 203 7.79 -2.79 17.33
CA ILE A 203 8.48 -1.59 17.82
C ILE A 203 9.97 -1.74 17.50
N GLY A 204 10.47 -0.89 16.60
CA GLY A 204 11.88 -0.89 16.20
C GLY A 204 12.29 -2.00 15.22
N ASP A 205 11.42 -2.98 14.93
CA ASP A 205 11.71 -4.12 14.04
C ASP A 205 10.62 -4.41 12.99
N HIS A 206 9.64 -3.53 12.86
CA HIS A 206 8.60 -3.68 11.84
C HIS A 206 9.17 -3.50 10.43
N LYS A 207 8.86 -4.42 9.53
CA LYS A 207 9.40 -4.46 8.15
C LYS A 207 9.19 -3.17 7.34
N HIS A 208 8.13 -2.42 7.60
CA HIS A 208 7.89 -1.14 6.93
C HIS A 208 8.85 -0.02 7.40
N ILE A 209 9.59 -0.18 8.49
CA ILE A 209 10.58 0.83 8.95
C ILE A 209 11.66 1.00 7.88
N ALA A 210 12.20 -0.10 7.35
CA ALA A 210 13.21 -0.05 6.29
C ALA A 210 12.71 0.70 5.05
N GLU A 211 11.51 0.38 4.61
CA GLU A 211 10.84 1.02 3.47
C GLU A 211 10.62 2.52 3.70
N ILE A 212 10.11 2.91 4.87
CA ILE A 212 9.85 4.31 5.22
C ILE A 212 11.17 5.10 5.30
N ASN A 213 12.16 4.57 6.03
CA ASN A 213 13.46 5.22 6.19
C ASN A 213 14.17 5.41 4.85
N GLN A 214 14.16 4.37 3.99
CA GLN A 214 14.72 4.45 2.66
C GLN A 214 14.09 5.58 1.83
N GLU A 215 12.76 5.60 1.73
CA GLU A 215 12.08 6.57 0.89
C GLU A 215 12.20 8.01 1.43
N LEU A 216 12.16 8.21 2.74
CA LEU A 216 12.39 9.53 3.34
C LEU A 216 13.85 9.99 3.15
N SER A 217 14.82 9.09 3.29
CA SER A 217 16.24 9.42 3.13
C SER A 217 16.60 9.82 1.70
N LYS A 218 15.94 9.25 0.69
CA LYS A 218 16.13 9.61 -0.73
C LYS A 218 15.79 11.07 -1.04
N ILE A 219 14.92 11.73 -0.25
CA ILE A 219 14.36 13.05 -0.61
C ILE A 219 15.45 14.11 -0.68
N LYS A 220 16.37 14.13 0.27
CA LYS A 220 17.47 15.09 0.36
C LYS A 220 18.84 14.44 0.51
N ASN A 221 18.90 13.13 0.32
CA ASN A 221 20.09 12.34 0.61
C ASN A 221 20.59 12.54 2.07
N ILE A 222 19.63 12.63 3.00
CA ILE A 222 19.87 12.76 4.43
C ILE A 222 19.31 11.52 5.11
N GLN A 223 20.15 10.80 5.86
CA GLN A 223 19.70 9.66 6.65
C GLN A 223 18.54 10.09 7.55
N THR A 224 17.41 9.43 7.39
CA THR A 224 16.19 9.67 8.16
C THR A 224 15.76 8.38 8.80
N GLU A 225 15.59 8.39 10.11
CA GLU A 225 15.13 7.23 10.89
C GLU A 225 13.90 7.61 11.67
N VAL A 226 12.84 6.80 11.53
CA VAL A 226 11.60 7.04 12.26
C VAL A 226 11.49 6.09 13.46
N PHE A 227 10.96 6.58 14.56
CA PHE A 227 10.49 5.70 15.64
C PHE A 227 9.05 5.26 15.30
N PHE A 228 8.87 3.97 15.02
CA PHE A 228 7.59 3.44 14.58
C PHE A 228 7.05 2.37 15.53
N ALA A 229 5.78 2.53 15.92
CA ALA A 229 5.02 1.54 16.67
C ALA A 229 3.73 1.20 15.91
N ALA A 230 3.52 -0.08 15.64
CA ALA A 230 2.30 -0.58 15.02
C ALA A 230 1.37 -1.20 16.08
N ASN A 231 0.08 -0.92 15.96
CA ASN A 231 -0.95 -1.49 16.81
C ASN A 231 -2.02 -2.18 15.98
N ILE A 232 -2.48 -3.35 16.43
CA ILE A 232 -3.61 -4.04 15.83
C ILE A 232 -4.85 -3.82 16.69
N LEU A 233 -5.96 -3.47 16.03
CA LEU A 233 -7.24 -3.14 16.65
C LEU A 233 -8.30 -4.20 16.33
N PRO A 234 -9.36 -4.33 17.16
CA PRO A 234 -10.49 -5.23 16.93
C PRO A 234 -11.46 -4.68 15.85
N VAL A 235 -10.91 -4.16 14.75
CA VAL A 235 -11.65 -3.75 13.56
C VAL A 235 -11.08 -4.47 12.34
N GLU A 236 -11.89 -4.69 11.31
CA GLU A 236 -11.41 -5.43 10.15
C GLU A 236 -10.43 -4.63 9.31
N ARG A 237 -10.78 -3.38 9.00
CA ARG A 237 -10.08 -2.51 8.04
C ARG A 237 -9.79 -1.14 8.59
N GLY A 238 -8.88 -0.47 7.94
CA GLY A 238 -8.48 0.90 8.18
C GLY A 238 -7.14 1.00 8.89
N ILE A 239 -6.37 1.99 8.48
CA ILE A 239 -5.16 2.47 9.16
C ILE A 239 -5.41 3.89 9.62
N LEU A 240 -4.96 4.19 10.85
CA LEU A 240 -4.83 5.54 11.38
C LEU A 240 -3.40 5.67 11.89
N SER A 241 -2.63 6.57 11.30
CA SER A 241 -1.26 6.89 11.69
C SER A 241 -1.21 8.27 12.35
N ASN A 242 -0.84 8.31 13.62
CA ASN A 242 -0.46 9.53 14.31
C ASN A 242 1.04 9.75 14.12
N ILE A 243 1.40 10.83 13.44
CA ILE A 243 2.78 11.18 13.11
C ILE A 243 3.12 12.44 13.89
N TYR A 244 3.98 12.31 14.90
CA TYR A 244 4.42 13.42 15.74
C TYR A 244 5.74 13.95 15.21
N ILE A 245 5.77 15.24 14.92
CA ILE A 245 6.91 15.91 14.29
C ILE A 245 7.26 17.22 15.01
N ASP A 246 8.51 17.61 14.86
CA ASP A 246 8.99 18.95 15.18
C ASP A 246 9.11 19.77 13.90
N THR A 247 8.57 21.00 13.93
CA THR A 247 8.70 21.91 12.80
C THR A 247 10.04 22.66 12.86
N ASN A 248 10.59 23.02 11.69
CA ASN A 248 11.78 23.85 11.55
C ASN A 248 11.44 25.34 11.65
N GLU A 249 10.91 25.79 12.81
CA GLU A 249 10.43 27.16 13.05
C GLU A 249 9.33 27.62 12.07
N VAL A 250 8.76 26.67 11.32
CA VAL A 250 7.65 26.88 10.40
C VAL A 250 6.34 26.82 11.18
N SER A 251 5.43 27.71 10.90
CA SER A 251 4.13 27.73 11.58
C SER A 251 3.23 26.58 11.12
N GLN A 252 2.22 26.25 11.93
CA GLN A 252 1.21 25.25 11.53
C GLN A 252 0.47 25.66 10.25
N ASN A 253 0.22 26.96 10.06
CA ASN A 253 -0.43 27.47 8.86
C ASN A 253 0.46 27.24 7.62
N ASP A 254 1.77 27.51 7.72
CA ASP A 254 2.68 27.25 6.61
C ASP A 254 2.76 25.75 6.28
N ILE A 255 2.76 24.86 7.29
CA ILE A 255 2.68 23.40 7.09
C ILE A 255 1.40 23.04 6.33
N TYR A 256 0.27 23.61 6.74
CA TYR A 256 -1.02 23.40 6.07
C TYR A 256 -0.96 23.87 4.61
N ASP A 257 -0.46 25.07 4.35
CA ASP A 257 -0.36 25.65 3.02
C ASP A 257 0.55 24.81 2.09
N ILE A 258 1.66 24.28 2.62
CA ILE A 258 2.54 23.35 1.89
C ILE A 258 1.76 22.11 1.45
N LEU A 259 1.05 21.48 2.37
CA LEU A 259 0.28 20.26 2.08
C LEU A 259 -0.92 20.56 1.17
N GLN A 260 -1.63 21.68 1.40
CA GLN A 260 -2.74 22.10 0.56
C GLN A 260 -2.29 22.34 -0.88
N LYS A 261 -1.21 23.09 -1.07
CA LYS A 261 -0.63 23.34 -2.41
C LYS A 261 -0.18 22.04 -3.07
N ARG A 262 0.36 21.08 -2.30
CA ARG A 262 0.83 19.80 -2.84
C ARG A 262 -0.32 18.90 -3.26
N PHE A 263 -1.40 18.87 -2.51
CA PHE A 263 -2.47 17.87 -2.67
C PHE A 263 -3.77 18.43 -3.25
N ASN A 264 -3.85 19.73 -3.55
CA ASN A 264 -5.07 20.35 -4.08
C ASN A 264 -5.63 19.66 -5.34
N ASP A 265 -4.75 19.17 -6.21
CA ASP A 265 -5.09 18.51 -7.46
C ASP A 265 -4.99 16.98 -7.39
N GLU A 266 -4.82 16.41 -6.18
CA GLU A 266 -4.71 14.98 -5.97
C GLU A 266 -6.06 14.35 -5.69
N HIS A 267 -6.57 13.57 -6.63
CA HIS A 267 -7.94 13.03 -6.54
C HIS A 267 -8.18 12.16 -5.30
N PHE A 268 -7.18 11.37 -4.91
CA PHE A 268 -7.30 10.42 -3.80
C PHE A 268 -6.68 10.90 -2.48
N ILE A 269 -6.21 12.16 -2.43
CA ILE A 269 -5.66 12.74 -1.21
C ILE A 269 -6.53 13.92 -0.78
N GLN A 270 -7.04 13.85 0.43
CA GLN A 270 -7.84 14.93 1.02
C GLN A 270 -7.11 15.50 2.25
N LEU A 271 -6.91 16.80 2.27
CA LEU A 271 -6.49 17.52 3.46
C LEU A 271 -7.73 18.15 4.11
N LEU A 272 -7.97 17.84 5.38
CA LEU A 272 -9.08 18.44 6.14
C LEU A 272 -8.77 19.89 6.51
N PRO A 273 -9.80 20.70 6.77
CA PRO A 273 -9.61 22.03 7.37
C PRO A 273 -8.75 21.94 8.62
N MET A 274 -8.07 23.06 8.93
CA MET A 274 -7.19 23.15 10.09
C MET A 274 -7.90 22.72 11.37
N ASP A 275 -7.21 21.95 12.21
CA ASP A 275 -7.69 21.38 13.47
C ASP A 275 -8.80 20.30 13.37
N GLU A 276 -9.27 19.97 12.19
CA GLU A 276 -10.12 18.80 11.97
C GLU A 276 -9.29 17.53 11.86
N ILE A 277 -9.81 16.43 12.47
CA ILE A 277 -9.11 15.16 12.56
C ILE A 277 -9.94 14.06 11.91
N PRO A 278 -9.36 13.30 10.95
CA PRO A 278 -10.09 12.23 10.28
C PRO A 278 -10.24 10.97 11.14
N SER A 279 -11.23 10.18 10.79
CA SER A 279 -11.46 8.83 11.31
C SER A 279 -11.20 7.79 10.23
N SER A 280 -10.72 6.60 10.59
CA SER A 280 -10.55 5.51 9.62
C SER A 280 -11.86 5.11 8.93
N ARG A 281 -13.02 5.34 9.58
CA ARG A 281 -14.33 5.11 8.98
C ARG A 281 -14.58 5.98 7.74
N ASP A 282 -13.95 7.16 7.66
CA ASP A 282 -14.15 8.10 6.55
C ASP A 282 -13.62 7.54 5.22
N VAL A 283 -12.67 6.62 5.28
CA VAL A 283 -11.93 6.10 4.12
C VAL A 283 -12.11 4.61 3.88
N VAL A 284 -12.62 3.83 4.84
CA VAL A 284 -12.82 2.38 4.65
C VAL A 284 -13.68 2.09 3.43
N GLY A 285 -13.19 1.18 2.55
CA GLY A 285 -13.81 0.83 1.29
C GLY A 285 -13.54 1.81 0.16
N THR A 286 -12.67 2.81 0.32
CA THR A 286 -12.30 3.78 -0.73
C THR A 286 -10.81 3.78 -1.01
N ASN A 287 -10.41 4.34 -2.17
CA ASN A 287 -8.99 4.58 -2.48
C ASN A 287 -8.48 5.92 -1.94
N ASN A 288 -9.17 6.51 -0.97
CA ASN A 288 -8.80 7.81 -0.41
C ASN A 288 -7.81 7.67 0.75
N LEU A 289 -6.93 8.67 0.87
CA LEU A 289 -6.15 8.97 2.05
C LEU A 289 -6.55 10.36 2.55
N VAL A 290 -6.91 10.48 3.83
CA VAL A 290 -7.31 11.75 4.42
C VAL A 290 -6.30 12.17 5.49
N ILE A 291 -5.89 13.43 5.44
CA ILE A 291 -4.90 14.04 6.32
C ILE A 291 -5.57 15.10 7.17
N GLY A 292 -5.32 15.08 8.48
CA GLY A 292 -5.66 16.12 9.42
C GLY A 292 -4.41 16.62 10.15
N LEU A 293 -4.40 17.89 10.53
CA LEU A 293 -3.32 18.52 11.26
C LEU A 293 -3.80 19.01 12.62
N LYS A 294 -3.06 18.69 13.67
CA LYS A 294 -3.37 19.16 15.01
C LYS A 294 -2.12 19.68 15.70
N LYS A 295 -2.20 20.92 16.21
CA LYS A 295 -1.12 21.53 16.98
C LYS A 295 -0.91 20.75 18.27
N GLY A 296 0.34 20.44 18.56
CA GLY A 296 0.74 19.87 19.83
C GLY A 296 0.77 20.92 20.96
N TYR A 297 0.92 20.44 22.19
CA TYR A 297 1.02 21.28 23.38
C TYR A 297 2.26 22.20 23.35
N LYS A 298 3.39 21.73 22.82
CA LYS A 298 4.60 22.52 22.64
C LYS A 298 4.55 23.32 21.33
N LYS A 299 5.11 24.53 21.32
CA LYS A 299 5.04 25.49 20.20
C LYS A 299 5.44 24.88 18.84
N ASN A 300 6.45 24.02 18.81
CA ASN A 300 6.98 23.45 17.57
C ASN A 300 6.53 21.99 17.33
N LYS A 301 5.68 21.42 18.19
CA LYS A 301 5.16 20.06 18.01
C LYS A 301 3.86 20.07 17.23
N LEU A 302 3.77 19.19 16.24
CA LEU A 302 2.59 18.97 15.43
C LEU A 302 2.29 17.48 15.36
N CYS A 303 1.01 17.13 15.36
CA CYS A 303 0.55 15.80 15.02
C CYS A 303 -0.14 15.83 13.65
N ILE A 304 0.35 15.03 12.73
CA ILE A 304 -0.34 14.73 11.47
C ILE A 304 -1.09 13.44 11.69
N VAL A 305 -2.39 13.44 11.42
CA VAL A 305 -3.23 12.24 11.46
C VAL A 305 -3.54 11.85 10.02
N SER A 306 -3.05 10.68 9.60
CA SER A 306 -3.29 10.15 8.26
C SER A 306 -4.12 8.88 8.35
N VAL A 307 -5.19 8.79 7.57
CA VAL A 307 -6.06 7.61 7.52
C VAL A 307 -6.23 7.10 6.10
N LEU A 308 -6.27 5.77 5.95
CA LEU A 308 -6.56 5.09 4.69
C LEU A 308 -7.16 3.70 4.95
N ASP A 309 -7.78 3.09 3.92
CA ASP A 309 -8.09 1.66 3.96
C ASP A 309 -6.84 0.85 3.60
N ASN A 310 -6.39 0.00 4.54
CA ASN A 310 -5.17 -0.80 4.38
C ASN A 310 -5.24 -1.81 3.22
N LEU A 311 -6.42 -2.25 2.81
CA LEU A 311 -6.60 -3.18 1.69
C LEU A 311 -6.82 -2.46 0.35
N VAL A 312 -7.31 -1.21 0.36
CA VAL A 312 -7.57 -0.42 -0.85
C VAL A 312 -6.43 0.55 -1.12
N LYS A 313 -6.45 1.77 -0.58
CA LYS A 313 -5.34 2.75 -0.80
C LYS A 313 -4.01 2.24 -0.27
N GLY A 314 -4.03 1.46 0.79
CA GLY A 314 -2.84 0.82 1.35
C GLY A 314 -2.29 -0.36 0.53
N ALA A 315 -3.04 -0.90 -0.45
CA ALA A 315 -2.63 -2.09 -1.21
C ALA A 315 -3.27 -2.17 -2.61
N ALA A 316 -4.46 -2.80 -2.73
CA ALA A 316 -5.09 -3.16 -3.99
C ALA A 316 -5.47 -1.93 -4.84
N GLY A 317 -6.03 -0.90 -4.23
CA GLY A 317 -6.44 0.31 -4.93
C GLY A 317 -5.25 1.07 -5.49
N GLN A 318 -4.17 1.21 -4.70
CA GLN A 318 -2.93 1.83 -5.19
C GLN A 318 -2.29 1.01 -6.32
N ALA A 319 -2.33 -0.32 -6.24
CA ALA A 319 -1.83 -1.19 -7.30
C ALA A 319 -2.62 -0.99 -8.61
N VAL A 320 -3.95 -0.86 -8.54
CA VAL A 320 -4.78 -0.57 -9.72
C VAL A 320 -4.57 0.87 -10.20
N GLN A 321 -4.39 1.84 -9.31
CA GLN A 321 -4.03 3.22 -9.67
C GLN A 321 -2.71 3.24 -10.46
N ASN A 322 -1.69 2.48 -10.03
CA ASN A 322 -0.44 2.28 -10.76
C ASN A 322 -0.65 1.60 -12.12
N PHE A 323 -1.47 0.54 -12.17
CA PHE A 323 -1.83 -0.13 -13.42
C PHE A 323 -2.47 0.84 -14.42
N ASN A 324 -3.35 1.73 -13.97
CA ASN A 324 -3.99 2.74 -14.80
C ASN A 324 -2.95 3.66 -15.44
N LEU A 325 -2.00 4.16 -14.64
CA LEU A 325 -0.91 5.00 -15.13
C LEU A 325 0.02 4.28 -16.12
N MET A 326 0.36 3.01 -15.87
CA MET A 326 1.19 2.20 -16.79
C MET A 326 0.53 2.03 -18.17
N ASN A 327 -0.78 2.23 -18.27
CA ASN A 327 -1.56 2.09 -19.50
C ASN A 327 -2.09 3.43 -20.05
N ASP A 328 -1.64 4.57 -19.51
CA ASP A 328 -2.15 5.90 -19.84
C ASP A 328 -3.69 6.03 -19.70
N TYR A 329 -4.28 5.28 -18.78
CA TYR A 329 -5.68 5.44 -18.40
C TYR A 329 -5.82 6.53 -17.33
N ASP A 330 -7.06 7.03 -17.16
CA ASP A 330 -7.39 7.85 -15.99
C ASP A 330 -7.13 7.02 -14.71
N GLU A 331 -6.32 7.54 -13.81
CA GLU A 331 -5.90 6.83 -12.60
C GLU A 331 -7.06 6.45 -11.65
N ARG A 332 -8.26 7.03 -11.86
CA ARG A 332 -9.48 6.77 -11.10
C ARG A 332 -10.26 5.55 -11.58
N LEU A 333 -10.02 5.07 -12.79
CA LEU A 333 -10.80 3.99 -13.38
C LEU A 333 -10.84 2.75 -12.49
N GLY A 334 -12.05 2.27 -12.21
CA GLY A 334 -12.32 1.13 -11.34
C GLY A 334 -12.14 1.42 -9.85
N LEU A 335 -11.78 2.64 -9.45
CA LEU A 335 -11.50 3.03 -8.07
C LEU A 335 -12.52 4.02 -7.48
N GLU A 336 -13.39 4.58 -8.33
CA GLU A 336 -14.51 5.43 -7.90
C GLU A 336 -15.74 4.55 -7.71
N TRP A 337 -16.14 4.34 -6.48
CA TRP A 337 -17.44 3.79 -6.13
C TRP A 337 -18.05 4.58 -4.99
N GLU A 338 -19.35 4.81 -5.11
CA GLU A 338 -20.10 5.45 -4.04
C GLU A 338 -20.00 4.61 -2.77
N LYS A 339 -19.64 5.25 -1.66
CA LYS A 339 -19.70 4.65 -0.34
C LYS A 339 -21.16 4.33 -0.06
N LYS A 340 -21.55 3.07 -0.12
CA LYS A 340 -22.86 2.66 0.43
C LYS A 340 -22.75 2.77 1.94
N LEU A 341 -23.35 3.84 2.49
CA LEU A 341 -23.53 4.08 3.91
C LEU A 341 -24.42 3.01 4.54
#